data_02f2f7a8dfcdcd85fd5b38cb3e5571f3
#
_entry.id   02f2f7a8dfcdcd85fd5b38cb3e5571f3
#
_cell.length_a   1.000
_cell.length_b   1.000
_cell.length_c   1.000
_cell.angle_alpha   90.00
_cell.angle_beta   90.00
_cell.angle_gamma   90.00
#
_symmetry.space_group_name_H-M   'P 1'
#
loop_
_entity.id
_entity.type
_entity.pdbx_description
1 polymer ?
#
loop_
_entity_poly.entity_id
_entity_poly.type
_entity_poly.pdbx_seq_one_letter_code
_entity_poly.pdbx_strand_id
1 'polypeptide(L)'
;KRQKTIEREISLSGVGIHTGSNVNMTIKPAPVGHGFAFCRVDLQGCPVIAAKAEYVINTQRGTNLEKNGVQIQTSEHILAAAVGLDIDNLLIEIDSSEPPIMDGSSKYFVEALEKAGIKEQDAEIKEYIVKEVISYKDEATGSEIILMPADEYQITTMVDFGTKILGTQNANLSKISDFKEEIAAARTFSFLHEIETLLENNLIKGGDLNNAIVYVDKELSEPTMEKLKKAFNKDHITVKPNGILDNLTLHWDNEAARH
;
A
#
# COMPACT_ATOMS: atom_id res chain seq x y z
N LYS A 1 10.43 -21.86 12.60
CA LYS A 1 9.07 -21.33 12.32
C LYS A 1 8.54 -21.98 11.06
N ARG A 2 7.24 -22.37 11.03
CA ARG A 2 6.61 -23.01 9.86
C ARG A 2 6.05 -21.96 8.91
N GLN A 3 6.04 -22.29 7.62
CA GLN A 3 5.38 -21.49 6.59
C GLN A 3 3.88 -21.45 6.82
N LYS A 4 3.23 -20.39 6.36
CA LYS A 4 1.80 -20.17 6.48
C LYS A 4 1.16 -19.78 5.16
N THR A 5 -0.09 -20.18 4.99
CA THR A 5 -1.00 -19.73 3.94
C THR A 5 -2.41 -19.54 4.53
N ILE A 6 -3.38 -19.17 3.72
CA ILE A 6 -4.79 -19.09 4.16
C ILE A 6 -5.49 -20.46 4.03
N GLU A 7 -6.56 -20.67 4.82
CA GLU A 7 -7.32 -21.94 4.81
C GLU A 7 -8.24 -22.05 3.59
N ARG A 8 -8.88 -20.94 3.20
CA ARG A 8 -9.83 -20.86 2.10
C ARG A 8 -9.64 -19.58 1.30
N GLU A 9 -10.09 -19.59 0.06
CA GLU A 9 -10.08 -18.39 -0.76
C GLU A 9 -11.03 -17.32 -0.22
N ILE A 10 -10.68 -16.06 -0.50
CA ILE A 10 -11.48 -14.88 -0.14
C ILE A 10 -11.41 -13.86 -1.27
N SER A 11 -12.55 -13.23 -1.58
CA SER A 11 -12.64 -12.23 -2.63
C SER A 11 -12.93 -10.84 -2.07
N LEU A 12 -12.34 -9.84 -2.72
CA LEU A 12 -12.55 -8.42 -2.50
C LEU A 12 -12.83 -7.76 -3.84
N SER A 13 -13.69 -6.74 -3.82
CA SER A 13 -13.97 -5.93 -5.01
C SER A 13 -13.90 -4.46 -4.65
N GLY A 14 -13.50 -3.64 -5.59
CA GLY A 14 -13.40 -2.20 -5.41
C GLY A 14 -12.86 -1.51 -6.65
N VAL A 15 -12.28 -0.34 -6.50
CA VAL A 15 -11.76 0.49 -7.59
C VAL A 15 -10.24 0.60 -7.45
N GLY A 16 -9.51 0.51 -8.56
CA GLY A 16 -8.08 0.84 -8.61
C GLY A 16 -7.88 2.35 -8.50
N ILE A 17 -6.99 2.80 -7.62
CA ILE A 17 -6.81 4.25 -7.36
C ILE A 17 -6.30 5.01 -8.58
N HIS A 18 -5.39 4.43 -9.36
CA HIS A 18 -4.79 5.07 -10.54
C HIS A 18 -5.55 4.74 -11.82
N THR A 19 -6.08 3.52 -11.95
CA THR A 19 -6.79 3.08 -13.15
C THR A 19 -8.24 3.55 -13.20
N GLY A 20 -8.88 3.72 -12.04
CA GLY A 20 -10.33 3.96 -11.93
C GLY A 20 -11.19 2.77 -12.35
N SER A 21 -10.57 1.63 -12.60
CA SER A 21 -11.27 0.42 -13.04
C SER A 21 -11.88 -0.32 -11.86
N ASN A 22 -13.07 -0.89 -12.08
CA ASN A 22 -13.62 -1.87 -11.14
C ASN A 22 -12.76 -3.13 -11.17
N VAL A 23 -12.44 -3.65 -10.00
CA VAL A 23 -11.51 -4.76 -9.81
C VAL A 23 -12.16 -5.82 -8.93
N ASN A 24 -12.08 -7.07 -9.38
CA ASN A 24 -12.35 -8.24 -8.57
C ASN A 24 -11.04 -8.97 -8.31
N MET A 25 -10.73 -9.19 -7.07
CA MET A 25 -9.53 -9.85 -6.62
C MET A 25 -9.88 -11.03 -5.73
N THR A 26 -9.32 -12.20 -6.00
CA THR A 26 -9.49 -13.40 -5.19
C THR A 26 -8.14 -13.86 -4.67
N ILE A 27 -8.00 -13.89 -3.35
CA ILE A 27 -6.80 -14.37 -2.67
C ILE A 27 -7.00 -15.84 -2.38
N LYS A 28 -6.05 -16.66 -2.81
CA LYS A 28 -6.10 -18.13 -2.70
C LYS A 28 -4.93 -18.65 -1.89
N PRO A 29 -5.14 -19.80 -1.18
CA PRO A 29 -4.01 -20.50 -0.59
C PRO A 29 -3.03 -20.94 -1.68
N ALA A 30 -1.74 -20.92 -1.34
CA ALA A 30 -0.69 -21.37 -2.24
C ALA A 30 0.19 -22.43 -1.57
N PRO A 31 0.85 -23.32 -2.35
CA PRO A 31 1.69 -24.38 -1.80
C PRO A 31 2.94 -23.83 -1.11
N VAL A 32 3.57 -24.69 -0.32
CA VAL A 32 4.86 -24.44 0.34
C VAL A 32 5.88 -23.90 -0.66
N GLY A 33 6.56 -22.82 -0.29
CA GLY A 33 7.63 -22.19 -1.08
C GLY A 33 7.13 -21.41 -2.29
N HIS A 34 5.83 -21.17 -2.42
CA HIS A 34 5.26 -20.39 -3.51
C HIS A 34 5.63 -18.90 -3.41
N GLY A 35 5.67 -18.37 -2.18
CA GLY A 35 5.76 -16.93 -1.97
C GLY A 35 4.45 -16.23 -2.33
N PHE A 36 4.51 -14.94 -2.64
CA PHE A 36 3.38 -14.17 -3.14
C PHE A 36 3.45 -14.04 -4.65
N ALA A 37 2.33 -14.24 -5.33
CA ALA A 37 2.25 -14.04 -6.77
C ALA A 37 0.87 -13.50 -7.17
N PHE A 38 0.87 -12.68 -8.21
CA PHE A 38 -0.34 -12.16 -8.85
C PHE A 38 -0.61 -12.90 -10.15
N CYS A 39 -1.86 -13.30 -10.38
CA CYS A 39 -2.31 -13.91 -11.62
C CYS A 39 -3.32 -12.97 -12.30
N ARG A 40 -3.00 -12.50 -13.51
CA ARG A 40 -3.88 -11.64 -14.32
C ARG A 40 -4.90 -12.50 -15.07
N VAL A 41 -6.06 -12.72 -14.44
CA VAL A 41 -7.13 -13.59 -14.99
C VAL A 41 -7.90 -12.95 -16.16
N ASP A 42 -7.77 -11.65 -16.34
CA ASP A 42 -8.33 -10.90 -17.47
C ASP A 42 -7.50 -11.03 -18.76
N LEU A 43 -6.27 -11.56 -18.66
CA LEU A 43 -5.39 -11.73 -19.81
C LEU A 43 -5.34 -13.18 -20.28
N GLN A 44 -5.15 -13.35 -21.60
CA GLN A 44 -5.00 -14.70 -22.17
C GLN A 44 -3.83 -15.45 -21.56
N GLY A 45 -4.09 -16.69 -21.14
CA GLY A 45 -3.08 -17.53 -20.51
C GLY A 45 -2.86 -17.26 -19.01
N CYS A 46 -3.62 -16.34 -18.43
CA CYS A 46 -3.56 -16.02 -16.98
C CYS A 46 -2.11 -15.88 -16.47
N PRO A 47 -1.34 -14.93 -17.01
CA PRO A 47 0.07 -14.80 -16.67
C PRO A 47 0.27 -14.51 -15.18
N VAL A 48 1.30 -15.14 -14.60
CA VAL A 48 1.64 -15.04 -13.18
C VAL A 48 2.92 -14.23 -12.99
N ILE A 49 2.88 -13.26 -12.08
CA ILE A 49 3.99 -12.42 -11.69
C ILE A 49 4.28 -12.66 -10.21
N ALA A 50 5.46 -13.19 -9.89
CA ALA A 50 5.89 -13.32 -8.50
C ALA A 50 6.17 -11.91 -7.91
N ALA A 51 5.76 -11.68 -6.67
CA ALA A 51 6.04 -10.45 -5.95
C ALA A 51 7.48 -10.46 -5.43
N LYS A 52 8.42 -10.17 -6.33
CA LYS A 52 9.85 -10.13 -6.05
C LYS A 52 10.43 -8.77 -6.41
N ALA A 53 11.44 -8.34 -5.65
CA ALA A 53 12.12 -7.06 -5.89
C ALA A 53 12.68 -6.93 -7.31
N GLU A 54 13.14 -8.03 -7.93
CA GLU A 54 13.66 -8.07 -9.30
C GLU A 54 12.63 -7.72 -10.38
N TYR A 55 11.33 -7.77 -10.06
CA TYR A 55 10.24 -7.39 -10.95
C TYR A 55 9.67 -6.00 -10.68
N VAL A 56 10.21 -5.28 -9.70
CA VAL A 56 9.83 -3.87 -9.45
C VAL A 56 10.41 -3.00 -10.56
N ILE A 57 9.53 -2.36 -11.33
CA ILE A 57 9.94 -1.48 -12.44
C ILE A 57 10.03 -0.02 -12.02
N ASN A 58 9.20 0.39 -11.10
CA ASN A 58 9.24 1.71 -10.50
C ASN A 58 8.42 1.76 -9.20
N THR A 59 8.62 2.83 -8.45
CA THR A 59 7.91 3.12 -7.21
C THR A 59 7.16 4.46 -7.27
N GLN A 60 6.84 4.92 -8.47
CA GLN A 60 6.07 6.13 -8.67
C GLN A 60 4.62 5.88 -8.28
N ARG A 61 4.16 6.53 -7.21
CA ARG A 61 2.80 6.45 -6.67
C ARG A 61 2.35 5.03 -6.28
N GLY A 62 3.28 4.11 -6.05
CA GLY A 62 2.99 2.73 -5.65
C GLY A 62 4.09 1.78 -6.09
N THR A 63 4.13 0.59 -5.52
CA THR A 63 5.07 -0.46 -5.92
C THR A 63 4.52 -1.21 -7.13
N ASN A 64 5.15 -1.00 -8.28
CA ASN A 64 4.71 -1.54 -9.57
C ASN A 64 5.62 -2.68 -10.01
N LEU A 65 5.01 -3.83 -10.29
CA LEU A 65 5.67 -5.05 -10.76
C LEU A 65 5.44 -5.24 -12.24
N GLU A 66 6.43 -5.75 -12.96
CA GLU A 66 6.30 -6.15 -14.35
C GLU A 66 7.08 -7.43 -14.65
N LYS A 67 6.47 -8.28 -15.46
CA LYS A 67 7.15 -9.43 -16.06
C LYS A 67 6.57 -9.69 -17.45
N ASN A 68 7.44 -9.74 -18.47
CA ASN A 68 7.07 -10.03 -19.85
C ASN A 68 5.96 -9.12 -20.40
N GLY A 69 5.98 -7.83 -20.06
CA GLY A 69 4.99 -6.85 -20.50
C GLY A 69 3.66 -6.88 -19.74
N VAL A 70 3.56 -7.74 -18.72
CA VAL A 70 2.37 -7.80 -17.84
C VAL A 70 2.68 -7.07 -16.54
N GLN A 71 1.81 -6.15 -16.13
CA GLN A 71 2.02 -5.28 -14.97
C GLN A 71 0.99 -5.51 -13.87
N ILE A 72 1.45 -5.33 -12.63
CA ILE A 72 0.64 -5.13 -11.43
C ILE A 72 1.11 -3.83 -10.78
N GLN A 73 0.18 -2.91 -10.61
CA GLN A 73 0.42 -1.61 -9.96
C GLN A 73 -0.06 -1.64 -8.51
N THR A 74 0.48 -0.76 -7.67
CA THR A 74 -0.03 -0.53 -6.29
C THR A 74 -0.15 -1.83 -5.49
N SER A 75 0.89 -2.68 -5.55
CA SER A 75 0.89 -4.01 -4.92
C SER A 75 1.15 -3.97 -3.40
N GLU A 76 1.64 -2.86 -2.87
CA GLU A 76 2.16 -2.71 -1.50
C GLU A 76 1.14 -3.00 -0.41
N HIS A 77 -0.12 -2.59 -0.55
CA HIS A 77 -1.13 -2.70 0.52
C HIS A 77 -1.47 -4.16 0.86
N ILE A 78 -1.74 -4.97 -0.16
CA ILE A 78 -2.04 -6.40 0.05
C ILE A 78 -0.79 -7.18 0.49
N LEU A 79 0.38 -6.85 -0.06
CA LEU A 79 1.63 -7.49 0.34
C LEU A 79 2.00 -7.15 1.79
N ALA A 80 1.82 -5.89 2.22
CA ALA A 80 2.01 -5.48 3.60
C ALA A 80 1.06 -6.24 4.55
N ALA A 81 -0.22 -6.38 4.19
CA ALA A 81 -1.18 -7.14 4.97
C ALA A 81 -0.77 -8.61 5.13
N ALA A 82 -0.33 -9.25 4.05
CA ALA A 82 0.12 -10.64 4.07
C ALA A 82 1.35 -10.84 4.97
N VAL A 83 2.36 -9.99 4.83
CA VAL A 83 3.56 -10.03 5.68
C VAL A 83 3.22 -9.69 7.12
N GLY A 84 2.36 -8.68 7.35
CA GLY A 84 1.92 -8.26 8.68
C GLY A 84 1.18 -9.36 9.45
N LEU A 85 0.52 -10.26 8.76
CA LEU A 85 -0.13 -11.46 9.33
C LEU A 85 0.78 -12.70 9.33
N ASP A 86 2.06 -12.51 9.01
CA ASP A 86 3.05 -13.59 9.01
C ASP A 86 2.67 -14.75 8.06
N ILE A 87 2.09 -14.41 6.90
CA ILE A 87 1.75 -15.33 5.83
C ILE A 87 2.93 -15.41 4.85
N ASP A 88 3.22 -16.59 4.32
CA ASP A 88 4.36 -16.82 3.43
C ASP A 88 3.93 -17.11 1.98
N ASN A 89 2.77 -17.72 1.78
CA ASN A 89 2.39 -18.24 0.46
C ASN A 89 0.95 -17.86 0.10
N LEU A 90 0.78 -17.05 -0.95
CA LEU A 90 -0.52 -16.66 -1.51
C LEU A 90 -0.48 -16.58 -3.04
N LEU A 91 -1.55 -16.98 -3.69
CA LEU A 91 -1.84 -16.65 -5.07
C LEU A 91 -2.97 -15.61 -5.11
N ILE A 92 -2.74 -14.48 -5.75
CA ILE A 92 -3.67 -13.37 -5.84
C ILE A 92 -4.14 -13.26 -7.29
N GLU A 93 -5.35 -13.76 -7.55
CA GLU A 93 -6.01 -13.61 -8.85
C GLU A 93 -6.66 -12.24 -8.95
N ILE A 94 -6.48 -11.55 -10.07
CA ILE A 94 -6.97 -10.21 -10.28
C ILE A 94 -7.38 -10.00 -11.75
N ASP A 95 -8.52 -9.35 -11.96
CA ASP A 95 -9.07 -9.05 -13.30
C ASP A 95 -8.71 -7.64 -13.81
N SER A 96 -7.70 -7.03 -13.24
CA SER A 96 -7.18 -5.70 -13.60
C SER A 96 -5.68 -5.62 -13.33
N SER A 97 -5.04 -4.55 -13.77
CA SER A 97 -3.62 -4.28 -13.48
C SER A 97 -3.36 -3.73 -12.08
N GLU A 98 -4.39 -3.45 -11.30
CA GLU A 98 -4.25 -2.79 -10.01
C GLU A 98 -5.21 -3.41 -8.98
N PRO A 99 -4.76 -3.78 -7.76
CA PRO A 99 -5.65 -4.18 -6.68
C PRO A 99 -6.66 -3.09 -6.29
N PRO A 100 -7.82 -3.45 -5.73
CA PRO A 100 -8.77 -2.46 -5.23
C PRO A 100 -8.14 -1.67 -4.08
N ILE A 101 -8.25 -0.34 -4.11
CA ILE A 101 -7.62 0.51 -3.09
C ILE A 101 -8.32 0.45 -1.73
N MET A 102 -9.57 0.05 -1.69
CA MET A 102 -10.41 0.01 -0.50
C MET A 102 -10.52 1.40 0.16
N ASP A 103 -10.09 1.56 1.40
CA ASP A 103 -10.03 2.85 2.11
C ASP A 103 -8.65 3.54 2.03
N GLY A 104 -7.74 3.00 1.23
CA GLY A 104 -6.37 3.51 1.12
C GLY A 104 -5.39 2.92 2.12
N SER A 105 -5.80 1.92 2.91
CA SER A 105 -4.97 1.24 3.90
C SER A 105 -4.85 -0.26 3.63
N SER A 106 -4.08 -0.96 4.46
CA SER A 106 -4.00 -2.43 4.45
C SER A 106 -5.11 -3.11 5.28
N LYS A 107 -5.92 -2.35 6.00
CA LYS A 107 -6.90 -2.86 6.98
C LYS A 107 -7.86 -3.90 6.38
N TYR A 108 -8.49 -3.59 5.26
CA TYR A 108 -9.48 -4.50 4.65
C TYR A 108 -8.86 -5.79 4.11
N PHE A 109 -7.59 -5.74 3.69
CA PHE A 109 -6.86 -6.93 3.31
C PHE A 109 -6.53 -7.79 4.53
N VAL A 110 -6.13 -7.18 5.65
CA VAL A 110 -5.93 -7.87 6.94
C VAL A 110 -7.22 -8.56 7.36
N GLU A 111 -8.35 -7.85 7.39
CA GLU A 111 -9.65 -8.41 7.76
C GLU A 111 -10.07 -9.58 6.85
N ALA A 112 -9.84 -9.47 5.54
CA ALA A 112 -10.13 -10.52 4.59
C ALA A 112 -9.26 -11.77 4.81
N LEU A 113 -7.96 -11.59 5.00
CA LEU A 113 -7.03 -12.70 5.26
C LEU A 113 -7.33 -13.40 6.58
N GLU A 114 -7.66 -12.66 7.64
CA GLU A 114 -8.11 -13.26 8.91
C GLU A 114 -9.42 -14.03 8.75
N LYS A 115 -10.38 -13.49 8.01
CA LYS A 115 -11.64 -14.18 7.70
C LYS A 115 -11.43 -15.44 6.87
N ALA A 116 -10.41 -15.44 5.98
CA ALA A 116 -10.03 -16.65 5.23
C ALA A 116 -9.44 -17.74 6.13
N GLY A 117 -8.98 -17.39 7.32
CA GLY A 117 -8.26 -18.28 8.23
C GLY A 117 -6.80 -18.44 7.81
N ILE A 118 -5.91 -18.52 8.78
CA ILE A 118 -4.47 -18.71 8.56
C ILE A 118 -4.09 -20.10 9.07
N LYS A 119 -3.37 -20.86 8.25
CA LYS A 119 -2.92 -22.21 8.61
C LYS A 119 -1.42 -22.40 8.39
N GLU A 120 -0.80 -23.15 9.25
CA GLU A 120 0.56 -23.62 9.08
C GLU A 120 0.66 -24.70 7.99
N GLN A 121 1.78 -24.70 7.29
CA GLN A 121 2.13 -25.68 6.28
C GLN A 121 3.30 -26.56 6.78
N ASP A 122 3.43 -27.75 6.23
CA ASP A 122 4.45 -28.72 6.66
C ASP A 122 5.82 -28.43 6.02
N ALA A 123 6.30 -27.21 6.26
CA ALA A 123 7.64 -26.79 5.87
C ALA A 123 8.12 -25.63 6.75
N GLU A 124 9.40 -25.58 6.99
CA GLU A 124 10.04 -24.46 7.69
C GLU A 124 10.24 -23.28 6.76
N ILE A 125 10.19 -22.05 7.32
CA ILE A 125 10.57 -20.86 6.60
C ILE A 125 12.07 -20.85 6.37
N LYS A 126 12.50 -20.22 5.26
CA LYS A 126 13.91 -19.88 5.04
C LYS A 126 14.14 -18.47 5.53
N GLU A 127 14.80 -18.34 6.65
CA GLU A 127 15.11 -17.04 7.24
C GLU A 127 16.38 -16.46 6.61
N TYR A 128 16.34 -15.18 6.28
CA TYR A 128 17.53 -14.40 5.95
C TYR A 128 17.98 -13.65 7.21
N ILE A 129 19.11 -14.06 7.75
CA ILE A 129 19.65 -13.49 9.00
C ILE A 129 20.69 -12.42 8.63
N VAL A 130 20.43 -11.20 9.04
CA VAL A 130 21.39 -10.09 8.92
C VAL A 130 22.48 -10.27 9.99
N LYS A 131 23.73 -10.47 9.55
CA LYS A 131 24.86 -10.76 10.46
C LYS A 131 25.72 -9.54 10.80
N GLU A 132 25.67 -8.51 9.97
CA GLU A 132 26.42 -7.28 10.09
C GLU A 132 25.59 -6.10 9.61
N VAL A 133 25.97 -4.88 9.98
CA VAL A 133 25.29 -3.68 9.51
C VAL A 133 25.55 -3.52 8.02
N ILE A 134 24.48 -3.41 7.24
CA ILE A 134 24.52 -3.15 5.79
C ILE A 134 23.74 -1.86 5.54
N SER A 135 24.35 -0.91 4.85
CA SER A 135 23.67 0.31 4.44
C SER A 135 23.71 0.48 2.93
N TYR A 136 22.64 1.05 2.42
CA TYR A 136 22.53 1.49 1.03
C TYR A 136 21.96 2.90 1.00
N LYS A 137 22.60 3.78 0.24
CA LYS A 137 22.15 5.14 0.03
C LYS A 137 21.94 5.39 -1.46
N ASP A 138 20.78 5.92 -1.79
CA ASP A 138 20.51 6.42 -3.13
C ASP A 138 20.99 7.87 -3.23
N GLU A 139 22.06 8.11 -3.96
CA GLU A 139 22.65 9.43 -4.13
C GLU A 139 21.73 10.42 -4.88
N ALA A 140 20.80 9.92 -5.68
CA ALA A 140 19.89 10.78 -6.43
C ALA A 140 18.77 11.35 -5.56
N THR A 141 18.25 10.58 -4.64
CA THR A 141 17.14 10.97 -3.75
C THR A 141 17.61 11.32 -2.33
N GLY A 142 18.81 10.87 -1.94
CA GLY A 142 19.31 10.96 -0.58
C GLY A 142 18.67 9.96 0.39
N SER A 143 17.81 9.06 -0.11
CA SER A 143 17.18 8.02 0.70
C SER A 143 18.21 6.99 1.14
N GLU A 144 18.10 6.52 2.39
CA GLU A 144 19.02 5.54 2.95
C GLU A 144 18.25 4.39 3.60
N ILE A 145 18.73 3.17 3.40
CA ILE A 145 18.23 1.95 4.04
C ILE A 145 19.39 1.32 4.81
N ILE A 146 19.17 1.04 6.10
CA ILE A 146 20.14 0.40 6.97
C ILE A 146 19.53 -0.90 7.50
N LEU A 147 20.20 -2.02 7.24
CA LEU A 147 19.88 -3.31 7.82
C LEU A 147 20.82 -3.57 9.00
N MET A 148 20.27 -3.91 10.15
CA MET A 148 21.02 -4.19 11.37
C MET A 148 20.68 -5.59 11.91
N PRO A 149 21.63 -6.32 12.51
CA PRO A 149 21.32 -7.54 13.26
C PRO A 149 20.27 -7.27 14.33
N ALA A 150 19.26 -8.12 14.41
CA ALA A 150 18.22 -8.07 15.43
C ALA A 150 17.68 -9.48 15.68
N ASP A 151 17.09 -9.71 16.85
CA ASP A 151 16.48 -10.99 17.19
C ASP A 151 15.09 -11.18 16.54
N GLU A 152 14.44 -10.08 16.20
CA GLU A 152 13.11 -10.07 15.56
C GLU A 152 13.09 -9.09 14.38
N TYR A 153 12.14 -9.29 13.46
CA TYR A 153 11.89 -8.36 12.36
C TYR A 153 11.27 -7.06 12.89
N GLN A 154 11.97 -5.96 12.67
CA GLN A 154 11.58 -4.62 13.10
C GLN A 154 11.76 -3.64 11.95
N ILE A 155 10.93 -2.62 11.92
CA ILE A 155 11.04 -1.50 10.97
C ILE A 155 11.00 -0.20 11.74
N THR A 156 11.94 0.69 11.46
CA THR A 156 11.88 2.11 11.85
C THR A 156 12.02 2.96 10.61
N THR A 157 11.11 3.89 10.42
CA THR A 157 11.15 4.85 9.33
C THR A 157 11.28 6.26 9.86
N MET A 158 11.98 7.11 9.11
CA MET A 158 12.00 8.55 9.30
C MET A 158 11.88 9.20 7.91
N VAL A 159 10.88 10.04 7.75
CA VAL A 159 10.57 10.69 6.48
C VAL A 159 10.49 12.19 6.70
N ASP A 160 11.28 12.94 5.94
CA ASP A 160 11.10 14.39 5.78
C ASP A 160 10.25 14.61 4.53
N PHE A 161 9.03 15.06 4.73
CA PHE A 161 8.07 15.29 3.64
C PHE A 161 8.32 16.62 2.90
N GLY A 162 9.27 17.44 3.35
CA GLY A 162 9.59 18.73 2.73
C GLY A 162 8.49 19.78 2.80
N THR A 163 7.43 19.53 3.59
CA THR A 163 6.27 20.42 3.73
C THR A 163 6.11 20.85 5.19
N LYS A 164 5.60 22.08 5.39
CA LYS A 164 5.33 22.57 6.77
C LYS A 164 4.22 21.80 7.47
N ILE A 165 3.33 21.16 6.71
CA ILE A 165 2.16 20.51 7.25
C ILE A 165 2.49 19.16 7.88
N LEU A 166 3.41 18.41 7.31
CA LEU A 166 3.87 17.13 7.85
C LEU A 166 5.24 17.22 8.52
N GLY A 167 6.13 18.08 7.99
CA GLY A 167 7.50 18.18 8.46
C GLY A 167 8.24 16.84 8.36
N THR A 168 9.02 16.54 9.39
CA THR A 168 9.69 15.24 9.55
C THR A 168 8.89 14.38 10.50
N GLN A 169 8.56 13.18 10.08
CA GLN A 169 7.85 12.18 10.90
C GLN A 169 8.65 10.89 10.98
N ASN A 170 8.40 10.13 12.03
CA ASN A 170 8.92 8.79 12.21
C ASN A 170 7.80 7.82 12.56
N ALA A 171 8.00 6.55 12.24
CA ALA A 171 7.17 5.46 12.69
C ALA A 171 8.04 4.24 13.01
N ASN A 172 7.57 3.40 13.91
CA ASN A 172 8.26 2.21 14.35
C ASN A 172 7.30 1.03 14.44
N LEU A 173 7.73 -0.12 13.91
CA LEU A 173 7.08 -1.41 14.11
C LEU A 173 8.07 -2.32 14.83
N SER A 174 7.89 -2.50 16.13
CA SER A 174 8.82 -3.25 16.98
C SER A 174 8.67 -4.76 16.84
N LYS A 175 7.48 -5.23 16.46
CA LYS A 175 7.17 -6.65 16.20
C LYS A 175 6.19 -6.74 15.04
N ILE A 176 6.36 -7.73 14.20
CA ILE A 176 5.44 -7.95 13.07
C ILE A 176 4.01 -8.25 13.55
N SER A 177 3.84 -8.86 14.72
CA SER A 177 2.53 -9.11 15.34
C SER A 177 1.73 -7.84 15.65
N ASP A 178 2.40 -6.70 15.78
CA ASP A 178 1.77 -5.42 16.09
C ASP A 178 1.29 -4.68 14.83
N PHE A 179 1.60 -5.22 13.63
CA PHE A 179 1.25 -4.61 12.35
C PHE A 179 -0.23 -4.26 12.23
N LYS A 180 -1.10 -5.20 12.62
CA LYS A 180 -2.55 -5.01 12.54
C LYS A 180 -3.03 -3.78 13.31
N GLU A 181 -2.54 -3.61 14.54
CA GLU A 181 -2.98 -2.54 15.44
C GLU A 181 -2.24 -1.21 15.19
N GLU A 182 -0.96 -1.30 14.80
CA GLU A 182 -0.08 -0.13 14.72
C GLU A 182 0.05 0.46 13.31
N ILE A 183 -0.14 -0.35 12.26
CA ILE A 183 0.19 0.04 10.87
C ILE A 183 -1.00 -0.14 9.92
N ALA A 184 -1.71 -1.26 10.00
CA ALA A 184 -2.64 -1.70 8.96
C ALA A 184 -3.70 -0.66 8.55
N ALA A 185 -4.15 0.20 9.47
CA ALA A 185 -5.13 1.24 9.21
C ALA A 185 -4.53 2.57 8.69
N ALA A 186 -3.19 2.67 8.56
CA ALA A 186 -2.56 3.86 8.00
C ALA A 186 -2.85 3.97 6.49
N ARG A 187 -3.42 5.11 6.10
CA ARG A 187 -3.93 5.31 4.73
C ARG A 187 -2.94 6.04 3.86
N THR A 188 -3.01 5.73 2.55
CA THR A 188 -2.30 6.49 1.52
C THR A 188 -2.73 7.95 1.52
N PHE A 189 -1.86 8.81 1.05
CA PHE A 189 -2.08 10.25 1.04
C PHE A 189 -1.49 10.91 -0.21
N SER A 190 -1.90 12.15 -0.44
CA SER A 190 -1.33 13.05 -1.45
C SER A 190 -1.34 14.48 -0.94
N PHE A 191 -0.51 15.32 -1.54
CA PHE A 191 -0.53 16.76 -1.27
C PHE A 191 -1.43 17.49 -2.26
N LEU A 192 -1.99 18.63 -1.84
CA LEU A 192 -2.87 19.42 -2.69
C LEU A 192 -2.22 19.83 -4.01
N HIS A 193 -0.94 20.21 -3.99
CA HIS A 193 -0.22 20.59 -5.21
C HIS A 193 -0.14 19.45 -6.23
N GLU A 194 -0.04 18.18 -5.76
CA GLU A 194 -0.05 17.02 -6.64
C GLU A 194 -1.45 16.77 -7.22
N ILE A 195 -2.49 16.89 -6.38
CA ILE A 195 -3.89 16.73 -6.79
C ILE A 195 -4.27 17.74 -7.87
N GLU A 196 -3.85 19.00 -7.74
CA GLU A 196 -4.10 20.00 -8.78
C GLU A 196 -3.49 19.63 -10.12
N THR A 197 -2.25 19.16 -10.13
CA THR A 197 -1.59 18.68 -11.36
C THR A 197 -2.35 17.50 -11.96
N LEU A 198 -2.84 16.58 -11.13
CA LEU A 198 -3.64 15.45 -11.58
C LEU A 198 -5.00 15.87 -12.14
N LEU A 199 -5.66 16.85 -11.51
CA LEU A 199 -6.93 17.43 -11.99
C LEU A 199 -6.77 18.07 -13.36
N GLU A 200 -5.72 18.89 -13.55
CA GLU A 200 -5.43 19.57 -14.80
C GLU A 200 -5.19 18.60 -15.95
N ASN A 201 -4.59 17.45 -15.66
CA ASN A 201 -4.29 16.41 -16.64
C ASN A 201 -5.36 15.30 -16.72
N ASN A 202 -6.49 15.44 -16.03
CA ASN A 202 -7.57 14.46 -15.94
C ASN A 202 -7.09 13.06 -15.52
N LEU A 203 -6.17 13.01 -14.54
CA LEU A 203 -5.53 11.79 -14.05
C LEU A 203 -6.11 11.26 -12.72
N ILE A 204 -7.06 11.97 -12.11
CA ILE A 204 -7.81 11.45 -10.96
C ILE A 204 -8.91 10.55 -11.49
N LYS A 205 -8.70 9.24 -11.42
CA LYS A 205 -9.63 8.23 -11.95
C LYS A 205 -10.36 7.49 -10.84
N GLY A 206 -9.64 6.86 -9.92
CA GLY A 206 -10.20 6.11 -8.81
C GLY A 206 -9.91 6.73 -7.44
N GLY A 207 -9.07 7.76 -7.39
CA GLY A 207 -8.79 8.52 -6.16
C GLY A 207 -10.01 9.30 -5.69
N ASP A 208 -10.33 9.17 -4.41
CA ASP A 208 -11.46 9.83 -3.73
C ASP A 208 -11.05 10.22 -2.30
N LEU A 209 -11.75 11.18 -1.70
CA LEU A 209 -11.51 11.60 -0.32
C LEU A 209 -11.83 10.49 0.72
N ASN A 210 -12.43 9.38 0.30
CA ASN A 210 -12.66 8.21 1.16
C ASN A 210 -11.53 7.17 1.08
N ASN A 211 -10.62 7.28 0.10
CA ASN A 211 -9.55 6.30 -0.11
C ASN A 211 -8.13 6.89 -0.15
N ALA A 212 -8.01 8.20 0.07
CA ALA A 212 -6.73 8.87 0.24
C ALA A 212 -6.86 10.12 1.12
N ILE A 213 -5.87 10.36 1.97
CA ILE A 213 -5.80 11.59 2.74
C ILE A 213 -5.20 12.68 1.84
N VAL A 214 -5.81 13.87 1.81
CA VAL A 214 -5.24 15.02 1.09
C VAL A 214 -4.77 16.06 2.10
N TYR A 215 -3.46 16.32 2.10
CA TYR A 215 -2.85 17.38 2.88
C TYR A 215 -2.78 18.68 2.08
N VAL A 216 -3.31 19.75 2.67
CA VAL A 216 -3.32 21.08 2.07
C VAL A 216 -2.01 21.80 2.42
N ASP A 217 -1.03 21.65 1.57
CA ASP A 217 0.34 22.17 1.75
C ASP A 217 0.57 23.56 1.17
N LYS A 218 -0.45 24.15 0.54
CA LYS A 218 -0.46 25.49 -0.01
C LYS A 218 -1.83 26.15 0.17
N GLU A 219 -1.90 27.45 -0.07
CA GLU A 219 -3.15 28.18 -0.03
C GLU A 219 -4.17 27.62 -1.04
N LEU A 220 -5.37 27.34 -0.57
CA LEU A 220 -6.45 26.79 -1.37
C LEU A 220 -7.28 27.95 -1.97
N SER A 221 -7.14 28.15 -3.28
CA SER A 221 -7.89 29.19 -3.99
C SER A 221 -9.35 28.76 -4.25
N GLU A 222 -10.25 29.74 -4.39
CA GLU A 222 -11.65 29.47 -4.78
C GLU A 222 -11.77 28.62 -6.07
N PRO A 223 -11.03 28.91 -7.16
CA PRO A 223 -11.09 28.10 -8.37
C PRO A 223 -10.66 26.64 -8.12
N THR A 224 -9.63 26.43 -7.29
CA THR A 224 -9.19 25.07 -6.94
C THR A 224 -10.25 24.35 -6.11
N MET A 225 -10.87 25.04 -5.15
CA MET A 225 -11.96 24.48 -4.34
C MET A 225 -13.13 23.99 -5.22
N GLU A 226 -13.54 24.79 -6.21
CA GLU A 226 -14.61 24.41 -7.14
C GLU A 226 -14.23 23.20 -8.02
N LYS A 227 -12.96 23.14 -8.48
CA LYS A 227 -12.45 21.97 -9.19
C LYS A 227 -12.50 20.70 -8.32
N LEU A 228 -12.09 20.80 -7.06
CA LEU A 228 -12.11 19.68 -6.10
C LEU A 228 -13.54 19.21 -5.83
N LYS A 229 -14.47 20.13 -5.57
CA LYS A 229 -15.89 19.81 -5.37
C LYS A 229 -16.44 19.02 -6.55
N LYS A 230 -16.18 19.48 -7.77
CA LYS A 230 -16.61 18.82 -8.99
C LYS A 230 -15.97 17.45 -9.18
N ALA A 231 -14.64 17.34 -8.94
CA ALA A 231 -13.90 16.10 -9.14
C ALA A 231 -14.34 15.00 -8.15
N PHE A 232 -14.59 15.38 -6.89
CA PHE A 232 -15.01 14.45 -5.84
C PHE A 232 -16.53 14.37 -5.64
N ASN A 233 -17.29 15.03 -6.53
CA ASN A 233 -18.77 15.07 -6.48
C ASN A 233 -19.29 15.46 -5.08
N LYS A 234 -18.75 16.54 -4.52
CA LYS A 234 -19.13 17.07 -3.20
C LYS A 234 -19.59 18.52 -3.28
N ASP A 235 -20.69 18.86 -2.62
CA ASP A 235 -21.19 20.22 -2.54
C ASP A 235 -20.34 21.10 -1.62
N HIS A 236 -19.78 20.51 -0.56
CA HIS A 236 -18.96 21.18 0.42
C HIS A 236 -17.68 20.41 0.71
N ILE A 237 -16.55 21.11 0.65
CA ILE A 237 -15.24 20.62 1.08
C ILE A 237 -14.70 21.63 2.08
N THR A 238 -14.19 21.17 3.22
CA THR A 238 -13.58 21.98 4.25
C THR A 238 -12.12 21.63 4.44
N VAL A 239 -11.33 22.55 4.99
CA VAL A 239 -9.95 22.30 5.40
C VAL A 239 -9.92 22.35 6.92
N LYS A 240 -9.46 21.27 7.54
CA LYS A 240 -9.29 21.22 9.00
C LYS A 240 -8.08 22.04 9.46
N PRO A 241 -8.02 22.47 10.73
CA PRO A 241 -6.87 23.19 11.28
C PRO A 241 -5.53 22.45 11.13
N ASN A 242 -5.54 21.12 11.09
CA ASN A 242 -4.36 20.29 10.84
C ASN A 242 -4.04 20.14 9.35
N GLY A 243 -4.69 20.90 8.48
CA GLY A 243 -4.43 20.96 7.05
C GLY A 243 -4.95 19.77 6.23
N ILE A 244 -5.84 18.96 6.77
CA ILE A 244 -6.45 17.86 6.05
C ILE A 244 -7.71 18.34 5.33
N LEU A 245 -7.83 17.94 4.07
CA LEU A 245 -9.01 18.23 3.27
C LEU A 245 -10.19 17.36 3.73
N ASP A 246 -11.39 17.99 3.79
CA ASP A 246 -12.64 17.36 4.19
C ASP A 246 -12.67 16.86 5.65
N ASN A 247 -13.56 15.91 5.96
CA ASN A 247 -13.87 15.49 7.33
C ASN A 247 -13.10 14.23 7.80
N LEU A 248 -12.04 13.83 7.11
CA LEU A 248 -11.22 12.71 7.55
C LEU A 248 -10.57 12.99 8.91
N THR A 249 -10.60 11.99 9.79
CA THR A 249 -9.86 12.00 11.04
C THR A 249 -8.67 11.06 10.92
N LEU A 250 -7.49 11.55 11.26
CA LEU A 250 -6.29 10.70 11.31
C LEU A 250 -6.43 9.66 12.43
N HIS A 251 -5.93 8.47 12.17
CA HIS A 251 -5.80 7.43 13.20
C HIS A 251 -4.64 7.75 14.14
N TRP A 252 -3.57 8.36 13.61
CA TRP A 252 -2.39 8.80 14.35
C TRP A 252 -1.85 10.11 13.78
N ASP A 253 -1.24 10.94 14.61
CA ASP A 253 -0.60 12.19 14.15
C ASP A 253 0.52 11.93 13.12
N ASN A 254 1.16 10.76 13.19
CA ASN A 254 2.20 10.30 12.27
C ASN A 254 1.68 9.25 11.24
N GLU A 255 0.41 9.32 10.88
CA GLU A 255 -0.20 8.33 9.96
C GLU A 255 0.53 8.25 8.62
N ALA A 256 1.00 9.39 8.09
CA ALA A 256 1.78 9.42 6.85
C ALA A 256 3.09 8.63 6.93
N ALA A 257 3.79 8.67 8.07
CA ALA A 257 5.02 7.89 8.26
C ALA A 257 4.72 6.40 8.53
N ARG A 258 3.55 6.08 9.11
CA ARG A 258 3.13 4.68 9.30
C ARG A 258 2.75 4.00 7.98
N HIS A 259 2.16 4.77 7.06
CA HIS A 259 1.85 4.30 5.72
C HIS A 259 3.11 4.10 4.88
#